data_254a404661e9530137991b81833498cf
#
_entry.id   254a404661e9530137991b81833498cf
#
_cell.length_a   1.000
_cell.length_b   1.000
_cell.length_c   1.000
_cell.angle_alpha   90.00
_cell.angle_beta   90.00
_cell.angle_gamma   90.00
#
_symmetry.space_group_name_H-M   'P 1'
#
loop_
_entity.id
_entity.type
_entity.pdbx_description
1 polymer ?
#
loop_
_entity_poly.entity_id
_entity_poly.type
_entity_poly.pdbx_seq_one_letter_code
_entity_poly.pdbx_strand_id
1 'polypeptide(L)'
;MKKFFLAAFILIFLITGITLLRLPLSLVSPTVKELFPQVSYTSMEGTIWSGRINNLSFADEYLGSLNTSFNLKNLSFLVDERGLFLEGNVNLVSTILNKQVSLEDIKLNLNSKRFLRKVPVISSVSGENISIIFDINGCYYSKGNIYASLRQTNKLDQLSNAKLSGTISCKDTKMLGLFFSIPEDDVLKGTFELDKELNYV
;
A
#
# COMPACT_ATOMS: atom_id res chain seq x y z
N MET A 1 -5.91 12.78 -52.70
CA MET A 1 -6.41 13.30 -51.41
C MET A 1 -6.56 12.20 -50.33
N LYS A 2 -7.31 11.09 -50.55
CA LYS A 2 -7.53 10.03 -49.55
C LYS A 2 -6.23 9.45 -48.95
N LYS A 3 -5.19 9.19 -49.77
CA LYS A 3 -3.90 8.67 -49.30
C LYS A 3 -3.13 9.64 -48.38
N PHE A 4 -3.24 10.94 -48.63
CA PHE A 4 -2.63 11.98 -47.80
C PHE A 4 -3.29 12.08 -46.42
N PHE A 5 -4.62 12.03 -46.37
CA PHE A 5 -5.38 12.02 -45.12
C PHE A 5 -5.07 10.78 -44.28
N LEU A 6 -4.94 9.60 -44.92
CA LEU A 6 -4.58 8.36 -44.22
C LEU A 6 -3.17 8.46 -43.64
N ALA A 7 -2.20 8.95 -44.39
CA ALA A 7 -0.83 9.13 -43.90
C ALA A 7 -0.76 10.13 -42.74
N ALA A 8 -1.47 11.26 -42.85
CA ALA A 8 -1.54 12.23 -41.74
C ALA A 8 -2.19 11.64 -40.48
N PHE A 9 -3.26 10.87 -40.63
CA PHE A 9 -3.91 10.19 -39.50
C PHE A 9 -2.98 9.20 -38.82
N ILE A 10 -2.27 8.36 -39.59
CA ILE A 10 -1.28 7.41 -39.04
C ILE A 10 -0.17 8.16 -38.31
N LEU A 11 0.33 9.25 -38.88
CA LEU A 11 1.39 10.05 -38.25
C LEU A 11 0.94 10.66 -36.93
N ILE A 12 -0.27 11.24 -36.87
CA ILE A 12 -0.84 11.79 -35.65
C ILE A 12 -1.00 10.68 -34.58
N PHE A 13 -1.52 9.52 -35.00
CA PHE A 13 -1.69 8.39 -34.09
C PHE A 13 -0.35 7.89 -33.51
N LEU A 14 0.69 7.80 -34.34
CA LEU A 14 2.04 7.45 -33.91
C LEU A 14 2.62 8.47 -32.94
N ILE A 15 2.53 9.76 -33.24
CA ILE A 15 3.03 10.83 -32.37
C ILE A 15 2.30 10.77 -31.02
N THR A 16 0.99 10.67 -31.04
CA THR A 16 0.18 10.56 -29.80
C THR A 16 0.57 9.33 -29.00
N GLY A 17 0.72 8.17 -29.65
CA GLY A 17 1.15 6.94 -28.99
C GLY A 17 2.52 7.06 -28.33
N ILE A 18 3.52 7.63 -29.05
CA ILE A 18 4.86 7.86 -28.48
C ILE A 18 4.82 8.84 -27.30
N THR A 19 4.00 9.89 -27.41
CA THR A 19 3.85 10.88 -26.33
C THR A 19 3.23 10.23 -25.09
N LEU A 20 2.20 9.43 -25.25
CA LEU A 20 1.56 8.69 -24.15
C LEU A 20 2.54 7.72 -23.47
N LEU A 21 3.36 7.01 -24.27
CA LEU A 21 4.36 6.08 -23.72
C LEU A 21 5.47 6.79 -22.92
N ARG A 22 5.72 8.05 -23.17
CA ARG A 22 6.75 8.85 -22.51
C ARG A 22 6.24 9.82 -21.45
N LEU A 23 4.96 9.75 -21.09
CA LEU A 23 4.41 10.64 -20.04
C LEU A 23 5.20 10.49 -18.74
N PRO A 24 5.83 11.55 -18.24
CA PRO A 24 6.63 11.46 -17.02
C PRO A 24 5.75 11.26 -15.78
N LEU A 25 6.24 10.45 -14.83
CA LEU A 25 5.54 10.18 -13.56
C LEU A 25 5.27 11.47 -12.78
N SER A 26 6.13 12.48 -12.90
CA SER A 26 5.97 13.77 -12.22
C SER A 26 4.67 14.52 -12.55
N LEU A 27 4.01 14.20 -13.66
CA LEU A 27 2.69 14.78 -14.01
C LEU A 27 1.60 14.44 -12.99
N VAL A 28 1.71 13.32 -12.28
CA VAL A 28 0.73 12.93 -11.25
C VAL A 28 1.01 13.57 -9.88
N SER A 29 2.15 14.27 -9.75
CA SER A 29 2.58 14.91 -8.50
C SER A 29 1.53 15.84 -7.87
N PRO A 30 0.87 16.76 -8.61
CA PRO A 30 -0.17 17.61 -8.03
C PRO A 30 -1.34 16.80 -7.46
N THR A 31 -1.81 15.80 -8.20
CA THR A 31 -2.91 14.93 -7.79
C THR A 31 -2.56 14.11 -6.56
N VAL A 32 -1.34 13.58 -6.49
CA VAL A 32 -0.87 12.84 -5.31
C VAL A 32 -0.87 13.74 -4.07
N LYS A 33 -0.38 14.97 -4.17
CA LYS A 33 -0.36 15.92 -3.05
C LYS A 33 -1.74 16.34 -2.61
N GLU A 34 -2.68 16.47 -3.54
CA GLU A 34 -4.07 16.82 -3.25
C GLU A 34 -4.81 15.66 -2.55
N LEU A 35 -4.67 14.44 -3.06
CA LEU A 35 -5.34 13.26 -2.50
C LEU A 35 -4.71 12.76 -1.20
N PHE A 36 -3.41 12.93 -1.06
CA PHE A 36 -2.63 12.43 0.08
C PHE A 36 -1.74 13.53 0.66
N PRO A 37 -2.29 14.52 1.36
CA PRO A 37 -1.53 15.65 1.88
C PRO A 37 -0.46 15.26 2.91
N GLN A 38 -0.60 14.07 3.52
CA GLN A 38 0.37 13.52 4.48
C GLN A 38 1.56 12.84 3.79
N VAL A 39 1.53 12.71 2.46
CA VAL A 39 2.62 12.11 1.68
C VAL A 39 3.61 13.19 1.26
N SER A 40 4.88 12.98 1.58
CA SER A 40 5.99 13.78 1.09
C SER A 40 7.02 12.91 0.37
N TYR A 41 7.72 13.46 -0.60
CA TYR A 41 8.76 12.79 -1.38
C TYR A 41 9.74 13.81 -1.98
N THR A 42 10.94 13.36 -2.33
CA THR A 42 11.96 14.23 -2.91
C THR A 42 11.83 14.37 -4.42
N SER A 43 11.65 13.28 -5.14
CA SER A 43 11.54 13.27 -6.60
C SER A 43 10.67 12.12 -7.11
N MET A 44 10.13 12.32 -8.31
CA MET A 44 9.47 11.29 -9.10
C MET A 44 10.22 11.13 -10.40
N GLU A 45 10.65 9.92 -10.71
CA GLU A 45 11.46 9.57 -11.87
C GLU A 45 10.78 8.52 -12.73
N GLY A 46 11.12 8.49 -14.02
CA GLY A 46 10.53 7.54 -14.98
C GLY A 46 9.21 8.03 -15.56
N THR A 47 8.43 7.08 -16.03
CA THR A 47 7.15 7.32 -16.70
C THR A 47 5.99 6.85 -15.85
N ILE A 48 4.76 7.22 -16.22
CA ILE A 48 3.54 6.69 -15.56
C ILE A 48 3.45 5.17 -15.69
N TRP A 49 4.09 4.56 -16.70
CA TRP A 49 4.09 3.12 -16.95
C TRP A 49 5.07 2.36 -16.09
N SER A 50 6.19 3.00 -15.76
CA SER A 50 7.21 2.46 -14.87
C SER A 50 8.01 3.61 -14.28
N GLY A 51 7.93 3.79 -13.00
CA GLY A 51 8.56 4.91 -12.32
C GLY A 51 8.98 4.58 -10.90
N ARG A 52 9.63 5.59 -10.30
CA ARG A 52 10.11 5.52 -8.92
C ARG A 52 9.84 6.83 -8.22
N ILE A 53 9.34 6.75 -7.01
CA ILE A 53 9.18 7.87 -6.09
C ILE A 53 10.25 7.74 -5.03
N ASN A 54 11.15 8.71 -4.95
CA ASN A 54 12.29 8.66 -4.05
C ASN A 54 12.00 9.37 -2.73
N ASN A 55 12.54 8.80 -1.64
CA ASN A 55 12.43 9.33 -0.28
C ASN A 55 10.98 9.60 0.13
N LEU A 56 10.14 8.62 -0.14
CA LEU A 56 8.74 8.67 0.26
C LEU A 56 8.63 8.69 1.79
N SER A 57 7.85 9.61 2.32
CA SER A 57 7.47 9.65 3.73
C SER A 57 5.96 9.80 3.84
N PHE A 58 5.37 9.22 4.87
CA PHE A 58 3.97 9.31 5.20
C PHE A 58 3.82 9.74 6.66
N ALA A 59 3.08 10.81 6.93
CA ALA A 59 2.92 11.38 8.27
C ALA A 59 4.27 11.50 9.04
N ASP A 60 5.30 12.05 8.35
CA ASP A 60 6.68 12.22 8.82
C ASP A 60 7.48 10.92 9.04
N GLU A 61 6.89 9.76 8.80
CA GLU A 61 7.60 8.49 8.83
C GLU A 61 8.18 8.16 7.44
N TYR A 62 9.50 8.02 7.38
CA TYR A 62 10.19 7.68 6.13
C TYR A 62 9.93 6.22 5.74
N LEU A 63 9.37 6.00 4.57
CA LEU A 63 9.04 4.68 4.04
C LEU A 63 10.11 4.13 3.08
N GLY A 64 10.95 4.99 2.52
CA GLY A 64 11.96 4.58 1.54
C GLY A 64 11.61 5.00 0.12
N SER A 65 11.93 4.19 -0.86
CA SER A 65 11.60 4.44 -2.27
C SER A 65 10.48 3.52 -2.73
N LEU A 66 9.50 4.10 -3.41
CA LEU A 66 8.36 3.39 -3.99
C LEU A 66 8.60 3.19 -5.49
N ASN A 67 8.68 1.96 -5.93
CA ASN A 67 8.66 1.62 -7.34
C ASN A 67 7.21 1.40 -7.79
N THR A 68 6.85 1.94 -8.94
CA THR A 68 5.52 1.81 -9.52
C THR A 68 5.60 1.26 -10.92
N SER A 69 4.66 0.39 -11.27
CA SER A 69 4.45 -0.03 -12.65
C SER A 69 2.97 -0.06 -12.98
N PHE A 70 2.60 0.53 -14.10
CA PHE A 70 1.23 0.61 -14.56
C PHE A 70 1.01 -0.34 -15.73
N ASN A 71 -0.02 -1.14 -15.63
CA ASN A 71 -0.64 -1.80 -16.76
C ASN A 71 -2.08 -1.29 -16.90
N LEU A 72 -2.72 -1.53 -18.01
CA LEU A 72 -4.01 -0.93 -18.37
C LEU A 72 -5.14 -1.10 -17.31
N LYS A 73 -4.97 -1.98 -16.36
CA LYS A 73 -5.97 -2.27 -15.31
C LYS A 73 -5.50 -1.89 -13.93
N ASN A 74 -4.23 -2.16 -13.62
CA ASN A 74 -3.69 -2.08 -12.29
C ASN A 74 -2.44 -1.21 -12.24
N LEU A 75 -2.30 -0.46 -11.16
CA LEU A 75 -1.06 0.17 -10.75
C LEU A 75 -0.40 -0.71 -9.69
N SER A 76 0.67 -1.39 -10.04
CA SER A 76 1.47 -2.14 -9.08
C SER A 76 2.42 -1.21 -8.36
N PHE A 77 2.65 -1.46 -7.08
CA PHE A 77 3.58 -0.71 -6.26
C PHE A 77 4.45 -1.65 -5.43
N LEU A 78 5.70 -1.24 -5.21
CA LEU A 78 6.66 -1.96 -4.41
C LEU A 78 7.50 -0.98 -3.60
N VAL A 79 7.48 -1.13 -2.28
CA VAL A 79 8.47 -0.54 -1.35
C VAL A 79 9.32 -1.69 -0.81
N ASP A 80 10.62 -1.60 -1.02
CA ASP A 80 11.60 -2.53 -0.46
C ASP A 80 12.73 -1.71 0.18
N GLU A 81 12.60 -1.50 1.46
CA GLU A 81 13.54 -0.73 2.26
C GLU A 81 13.86 -1.53 3.54
N ARG A 82 14.97 -1.19 4.21
CA ARG A 82 15.45 -1.92 5.39
C ARG A 82 14.37 -2.09 6.44
N GLY A 83 13.83 -3.32 6.51
CA GLY A 83 12.82 -3.72 7.48
C GLY A 83 11.39 -3.32 7.16
N LEU A 84 11.13 -2.82 5.95
CA LEU A 84 9.80 -2.64 5.38
C LEU A 84 9.77 -3.20 3.96
N PHE A 85 8.97 -4.22 3.75
CA PHE A 85 8.58 -4.70 2.44
C PHE A 85 7.08 -4.53 2.28
N LEU A 86 6.66 -3.84 1.24
CA LEU A 86 5.26 -3.62 0.91
C LEU A 86 5.08 -3.74 -0.60
N GLU A 87 4.31 -4.71 -1.03
CA GLU A 87 3.97 -4.94 -2.43
C GLU A 87 2.45 -5.02 -2.57
N GLY A 88 1.90 -4.54 -3.67
CA GLY A 88 0.47 -4.66 -3.95
C GLY A 88 0.06 -4.02 -5.26
N ASN A 89 -1.23 -4.07 -5.52
CA ASN A 89 -1.84 -3.52 -6.71
C ASN A 89 -2.99 -2.57 -6.35
N VAL A 90 -3.15 -1.50 -7.11
CA VAL A 90 -4.33 -0.63 -7.10
C VAL A 90 -5.14 -0.93 -8.34
N ASN A 91 -6.40 -1.32 -8.18
CA ASN A 91 -7.32 -1.52 -9.29
C ASN A 91 -7.87 -0.17 -9.77
N LEU A 92 -7.31 0.34 -10.86
CA LEU A 92 -7.67 1.65 -11.37
C LEU A 92 -9.06 1.70 -12.02
N VAL A 93 -9.52 0.58 -12.56
CA VAL A 93 -10.86 0.51 -13.15
C VAL A 93 -11.91 0.72 -12.05
N SER A 94 -11.76 0.04 -10.91
CA SER A 94 -12.62 0.25 -9.75
C SER A 94 -12.53 1.68 -9.22
N THR A 95 -11.33 2.23 -9.16
CA THR A 95 -11.10 3.59 -8.66
C THR A 95 -11.78 4.66 -9.53
N ILE A 96 -11.70 4.53 -10.85
CA ILE A 96 -12.28 5.50 -11.77
C ILE A 96 -13.80 5.36 -11.87
N LEU A 97 -14.30 4.13 -11.98
CA LEU A 97 -15.74 3.89 -12.20
C LEU A 97 -16.56 4.00 -10.91
N ASN A 98 -16.06 3.48 -9.81
CA ASN A 98 -16.80 3.37 -8.56
C ASN A 98 -16.43 4.44 -7.53
N LYS A 99 -15.42 5.28 -7.81
CA LYS A 99 -14.83 6.24 -6.85
C LYS A 99 -14.36 5.56 -5.55
N GLN A 100 -13.88 4.33 -5.68
CA GLN A 100 -13.39 3.50 -4.59
C GLN A 100 -11.93 3.11 -4.88
N VAL A 101 -11.06 3.30 -3.91
CA VAL A 101 -9.67 2.82 -4.00
C VAL A 101 -9.64 1.34 -3.61
N SER A 102 -9.41 0.47 -4.58
CA SER A 102 -9.27 -0.96 -4.37
C SER A 102 -7.78 -1.32 -4.37
N LEU A 103 -7.30 -1.75 -3.22
CA LEU A 103 -5.96 -2.30 -3.03
C LEU A 103 -6.07 -3.83 -3.02
N GLU A 104 -5.30 -4.50 -3.83
CA GLU A 104 -5.39 -5.96 -4.05
C GLU A 104 -4.02 -6.61 -3.89
N ASP A 105 -4.03 -7.85 -3.43
CA ASP A 105 -2.84 -8.71 -3.30
C ASP A 105 -1.70 -8.06 -2.52
N ILE A 106 -2.05 -7.32 -1.47
CA ILE A 106 -1.04 -6.65 -0.64
C ILE A 106 -0.27 -7.71 0.15
N LYS A 107 1.06 -7.62 0.07
CA LYS A 107 2.01 -8.32 0.92
C LYS A 107 2.76 -7.29 1.74
N LEU A 108 2.78 -7.49 3.04
CA LEU A 108 3.46 -6.64 4.01
C LEU A 108 4.45 -7.48 4.80
N ASN A 109 5.67 -6.98 4.97
CA ASN A 109 6.60 -7.49 5.97
C ASN A 109 7.28 -6.32 6.65
N LEU A 110 7.04 -6.17 7.93
CA LEU A 110 7.53 -5.10 8.76
C LEU A 110 8.33 -5.68 9.92
N ASN A 111 9.65 -5.51 9.92
CA ASN A 111 10.54 -5.99 10.97
C ASN A 111 11.50 -4.91 11.50
N SER A 112 11.28 -3.66 11.11
CA SER A 112 12.10 -2.54 11.55
C SER A 112 11.72 -2.07 12.94
N LYS A 113 12.71 -1.96 13.82
CA LYS A 113 12.54 -1.33 15.14
C LYS A 113 12.00 0.11 15.06
N ARG A 114 12.28 0.79 13.97
CA ARG A 114 11.82 2.16 13.71
C ARG A 114 10.29 2.22 13.64
N PHE A 115 9.69 1.42 12.76
CA PHE A 115 8.23 1.37 12.59
C PHE A 115 7.50 0.75 13.78
N LEU A 116 8.14 -0.21 14.45
CA LEU A 116 7.55 -0.91 15.60
C LEU A 116 7.88 -0.23 16.94
N ARG A 117 8.44 0.98 16.94
CA ARG A 117 8.84 1.69 18.17
C ARG A 117 7.66 1.96 19.11
N LYS A 118 6.49 2.25 18.55
CA LYS A 118 5.27 2.51 19.31
C LYS A 118 4.64 1.24 19.90
N VAL A 119 5.04 0.06 19.40
CA VAL A 119 4.55 -1.24 19.86
C VAL A 119 5.74 -2.11 20.26
N PRO A 120 6.40 -1.81 21.38
CA PRO A 120 7.70 -2.40 21.73
C PRO A 120 7.69 -3.91 21.94
N VAL A 121 6.51 -4.48 22.21
CA VAL A 121 6.32 -5.94 22.40
C VAL A 121 6.31 -6.72 21.09
N ILE A 122 6.11 -6.06 19.94
CA ILE A 122 6.11 -6.70 18.62
C ILE A 122 7.51 -6.60 18.01
N SER A 123 8.01 -7.70 17.47
CA SER A 123 9.28 -7.77 16.75
C SER A 123 9.12 -7.70 15.24
N SER A 124 8.02 -8.25 14.72
CA SER A 124 7.69 -8.18 13.29
C SER A 124 6.18 -8.30 13.08
N VAL A 125 5.72 -7.72 11.98
CA VAL A 125 4.36 -7.89 11.45
C VAL A 125 4.47 -8.29 10.00
N SER A 126 3.73 -9.29 9.57
CA SER A 126 3.59 -9.64 8.17
C SER A 126 2.12 -9.80 7.79
N GLY A 127 1.84 -9.60 6.52
CA GLY A 127 0.50 -9.78 5.99
C GLY A 127 0.55 -10.33 4.58
N GLU A 128 -0.40 -11.17 4.25
CA GLU A 128 -0.49 -11.83 2.95
C GLU A 128 -1.93 -11.87 2.45
N ASN A 129 -2.07 -11.80 1.12
CA ASN A 129 -3.38 -11.82 0.45
C ASN A 129 -4.34 -10.77 0.99
N ILE A 130 -3.80 -9.60 1.35
CA ILE A 130 -4.60 -8.50 1.88
C ILE A 130 -5.26 -7.78 0.70
N SER A 131 -6.56 -7.60 0.80
CA SER A 131 -7.34 -6.77 -0.13
C SER A 131 -8.17 -5.79 0.68
N ILE A 132 -8.17 -4.53 0.28
CA ILE A 132 -8.86 -3.46 1.00
C ILE A 132 -9.54 -2.54 -0.01
N ILE A 133 -10.79 -2.20 0.24
CA ILE A 133 -11.52 -1.21 -0.55
C ILE A 133 -11.92 -0.06 0.37
N PHE A 134 -11.47 1.13 0.01
CA PHE A 134 -11.84 2.38 0.66
C PHE A 134 -12.72 3.22 -0.27
N ASP A 135 -13.65 3.95 0.31
CA ASP A 135 -14.37 5.04 -0.34
C ASP A 135 -14.26 6.32 0.50
N ILE A 136 -15.02 7.35 0.14
CA ILE A 136 -15.02 8.64 0.86
C ILE A 136 -15.52 8.51 2.31
N ASN A 137 -16.21 7.43 2.65
CA ASN A 137 -16.74 7.18 3.99
C ASN A 137 -15.76 6.36 4.84
N GLY A 138 -14.79 5.71 4.22
CA GLY A 138 -13.78 4.90 4.90
C GLY A 138 -13.68 3.48 4.36
N CYS A 139 -13.36 2.51 5.23
CA CYS A 139 -13.20 1.13 4.85
C CYS A 139 -14.54 0.48 4.52
N TYR A 140 -14.69 0.03 3.29
CA TYR A 140 -15.88 -0.64 2.79
C TYR A 140 -15.76 -2.17 2.84
N TYR A 141 -14.60 -2.68 2.48
CA TYR A 141 -14.30 -4.10 2.46
C TYR A 141 -12.82 -4.33 2.78
N SER A 142 -12.55 -5.33 3.59
CA SER A 142 -11.19 -5.82 3.76
C SER A 142 -11.19 -7.32 4.04
N LYS A 143 -10.17 -7.99 3.56
CA LYS A 143 -9.82 -9.37 3.92
C LYS A 143 -8.32 -9.54 3.86
N GLY A 144 -7.82 -10.54 4.53
CA GLY A 144 -6.42 -10.93 4.49
C GLY A 144 -5.98 -11.52 5.81
N ASN A 145 -4.83 -12.16 5.76
CA ASN A 145 -4.20 -12.74 6.94
C ASN A 145 -3.08 -11.84 7.40
N ILE A 146 -2.98 -11.67 8.70
CA ILE A 146 -1.91 -10.92 9.36
C ILE A 146 -1.26 -11.81 10.40
N TYR A 147 0.04 -11.63 10.55
CA TYR A 147 0.85 -12.38 11.51
C TYR A 147 1.74 -11.39 12.26
N ALA A 148 1.89 -11.58 13.55
CA ALA A 148 2.82 -10.81 14.34
C ALA A 148 3.68 -11.75 15.19
N SER A 149 4.94 -11.38 15.38
CA SER A 149 5.85 -12.08 16.29
C SER A 149 6.12 -11.20 17.48
N LEU A 150 6.09 -11.78 18.68
CA LEU A 150 6.40 -11.07 19.89
C LEU A 150 7.91 -10.99 20.11
N ARG A 151 8.34 -9.91 20.73
CA ARG A 151 9.74 -9.72 21.14
C ARG A 151 9.97 -10.43 22.46
N GLN A 152 11.06 -11.16 22.55
CA GLN A 152 11.51 -11.72 23.82
C GLN A 152 11.79 -10.58 24.81
N THR A 153 11.11 -10.60 25.94
CA THR A 153 11.35 -9.68 27.07
C THR A 153 11.47 -10.51 28.34
N ASN A 154 12.35 -10.12 29.23
CA ASN A 154 12.60 -10.81 30.48
C ASN A 154 11.35 -10.95 31.40
N LYS A 155 10.25 -10.27 31.08
CA LYS A 155 8.97 -10.34 31.80
C LYS A 155 7.97 -11.31 31.19
N LEU A 156 8.24 -11.81 29.99
CA LEU A 156 7.34 -12.64 29.18
C LEU A 156 8.07 -13.89 28.67
N ASP A 157 8.93 -14.49 29.50
CA ASP A 157 9.73 -15.65 29.11
C ASP A 157 8.91 -16.83 28.57
N GLN A 158 7.69 -17.02 29.06
CA GLN A 158 6.77 -18.05 28.56
C GLN A 158 6.17 -17.73 27.18
N LEU A 159 6.17 -16.46 26.76
CA LEU A 159 5.63 -15.97 25.50
C LEU A 159 6.72 -15.62 24.47
N SER A 160 7.98 -15.89 24.80
CA SER A 160 9.10 -15.66 23.91
C SER A 160 8.92 -16.48 22.64
N ASN A 161 8.85 -15.79 21.50
CA ASN A 161 8.57 -16.34 20.15
C ASN A 161 7.11 -16.77 19.88
N ALA A 162 6.14 -16.39 20.73
CA ALA A 162 4.74 -16.61 20.38
C ALA A 162 4.40 -15.89 19.05
N LYS A 163 3.82 -16.64 18.15
CA LYS A 163 3.29 -16.12 16.89
C LYS A 163 1.80 -15.82 17.08
N LEU A 164 1.42 -14.62 16.73
CA LEU A 164 0.03 -14.24 16.63
C LEU A 164 -0.41 -14.38 15.18
N SER A 165 -1.55 -14.98 14.94
CA SER A 165 -2.21 -14.96 13.63
C SER A 165 -3.52 -14.21 13.75
N GLY A 166 -3.97 -13.63 12.66
CA GLY A 166 -5.21 -12.89 12.67
C GLY A 166 -5.69 -12.52 11.29
N THR A 167 -6.79 -11.80 11.28
CA THR A 167 -7.46 -11.36 10.07
C THR A 167 -7.75 -9.88 10.14
N ILE A 168 -7.95 -9.27 8.98
CA ILE A 168 -8.45 -7.91 8.85
C ILE A 168 -9.90 -7.91 8.37
N SER A 169 -10.67 -6.94 8.86
CA SER A 169 -12.06 -6.73 8.45
C SER A 169 -12.42 -5.25 8.52
N CYS A 170 -13.37 -4.79 7.73
CA CYS A 170 -13.95 -3.47 7.91
C CYS A 170 -15.12 -3.55 8.91
N LYS A 171 -15.15 -2.60 9.84
CA LYS A 171 -16.26 -2.41 10.77
C LYS A 171 -16.44 -0.93 11.04
N ASP A 172 -17.67 -0.44 10.95
CA ASP A 172 -18.04 0.96 11.20
C ASP A 172 -17.14 1.95 10.44
N THR A 173 -16.89 1.66 9.15
CA THR A 173 -16.02 2.44 8.24
C THR A 173 -14.52 2.43 8.59
N LYS A 174 -14.10 1.70 9.60
CA LYS A 174 -12.71 1.51 9.99
C LYS A 174 -12.20 0.13 9.59
N MET A 175 -10.90 0.02 9.34
CA MET A 175 -10.25 -1.28 9.20
C MET A 175 -9.80 -1.77 10.58
N LEU A 176 -10.22 -2.96 10.92
CA LEU A 176 -9.84 -3.64 12.15
C LEU A 176 -8.93 -4.82 11.85
N GLY A 177 -7.87 -4.95 12.59
CA GLY A 177 -7.04 -6.14 12.66
C GLY A 177 -7.21 -6.84 13.99
N LEU A 178 -7.43 -8.15 13.96
CA LEU A 178 -7.54 -9.01 15.13
C LEU A 178 -6.41 -10.03 15.09
N PHE A 179 -5.62 -10.09 16.16
CA PHE A 179 -4.58 -11.09 16.34
C PHE A 179 -4.93 -12.03 17.49
N PHE A 180 -4.60 -13.30 17.31
CA PHE A 180 -4.75 -14.35 18.31
C PHE A 180 -3.47 -15.14 18.45
N SER A 181 -3.18 -15.61 19.66
CA SER A 181 -2.05 -16.51 19.91
C SER A 181 -2.27 -17.88 19.27
N ILE A 182 -1.18 -18.53 18.90
CA ILE A 182 -1.12 -19.93 18.47
C ILE A 182 -0.10 -20.63 19.40
N PRO A 183 -0.48 -21.68 20.15
CA PRO A 183 -1.79 -22.35 20.25
C PRO A 183 -2.83 -21.58 21.08
N GLU A 184 -4.10 -21.95 20.94
CA GLU A 184 -5.27 -21.27 21.49
C GLU A 184 -5.34 -21.25 23.03
N ASP A 185 -4.53 -22.04 23.72
CA ASP A 185 -4.58 -22.21 25.16
C ASP A 185 -4.12 -20.97 25.94
N ASP A 186 -3.25 -20.15 25.35
CA ASP A 186 -2.82 -18.86 25.90
C ASP A 186 -3.42 -17.71 25.11
N VAL A 187 -4.56 -17.19 25.54
CA VAL A 187 -5.35 -16.19 24.80
C VAL A 187 -4.71 -14.81 24.87
N LEU A 188 -3.63 -14.62 24.12
CA LEU A 188 -3.18 -13.29 23.76
C LEU A 188 -4.04 -12.78 22.60
N LYS A 189 -4.73 -11.67 22.84
CA LYS A 189 -5.49 -10.96 21.82
C LYS A 189 -4.89 -9.58 21.63
N GLY A 190 -4.66 -9.18 20.40
CA GLY A 190 -4.27 -7.83 20.03
C GLY A 190 -5.24 -7.31 18.98
N THR A 191 -5.56 -6.03 19.06
CA THR A 191 -6.37 -5.35 18.05
C THR A 191 -5.64 -4.11 17.57
N PHE A 192 -5.84 -3.74 16.32
CA PHE A 192 -5.53 -2.40 15.84
C PHE A 192 -6.71 -1.88 15.01
N GLU A 193 -6.89 -0.58 15.04
CA GLU A 193 -7.87 0.11 14.22
C GLU A 193 -7.15 1.10 13.31
N LEU A 194 -7.63 1.22 12.08
CA LEU A 194 -7.19 2.23 11.12
C LEU A 194 -8.41 2.96 10.59
N ASP A 195 -8.49 4.25 10.81
CA ASP A 195 -9.57 5.08 10.29
C ASP A 195 -9.31 5.58 8.86
N LYS A 196 -10.26 6.33 8.30
CA LYS A 196 -10.16 6.93 6.96
C LYS A 196 -9.03 7.97 6.82
N GLU A 197 -8.58 8.53 7.94
CA GLU A 197 -7.48 9.51 8.01
C GLU A 197 -6.14 8.81 8.23
N LEU A 198 -6.15 7.46 8.25
CA LEU A 198 -5.00 6.60 8.50
C LEU A 198 -4.40 6.76 9.91
N ASN A 199 -5.21 7.28 10.86
CA ASN A 199 -4.85 7.22 12.26
C ASN A 199 -5.01 5.79 12.76
N TYR A 200 -4.09 5.35 13.62
CA TYR A 200 -4.11 4.02 14.20
C TYR A 200 -4.13 4.09 15.73
N VAL A 201 -4.85 3.17 16.33
CA VAL A 201 -4.94 2.95 17.77
C VAL A 201 -4.55 1.50 18.10
#